data_0009a684d79a073389ee994ac96e1d2a
#
_entry.id   0009a684d79a073389ee994ac96e1d2a
#
_cell.length_a   1.000
_cell.length_b   1.000
_cell.length_c   1.000
_cell.angle_alpha   90.00
_cell.angle_beta   90.00
_cell.angle_gamma   90.00
#
_symmetry.space_group_name_H-M   'P 1'
#
loop_
_entity.id
_entity.type
_entity.pdbx_description
1 polymer ?
#
loop_
_entity_poly.entity_id
_entity_poly.type
_entity_poly.pdbx_seq_one_letter_code
_entity_poly.pdbx_strand_id
1 'polypeptide(L)' 'MNKRYNITHAAKELGITRQTLYNWIEKGWVKPKRDYRNYPVFTKEDLLKINKWRKELKEA' A
#
# COMPACT_ATOMS: atom_id res chain seq x y z
N MET A 1 -17.78 7.24 6.92
CA MET A 1 -16.49 7.80 7.26
C MET A 1 -15.38 6.97 6.67
N ASN A 2 -14.46 7.62 5.97
CA ASN A 2 -13.39 6.90 5.29
C ASN A 2 -12.31 6.49 6.24
N LYS A 3 -12.00 5.22 6.22
CA LYS A 3 -10.94 4.69 7.03
C LYS A 3 -9.64 4.79 6.26
N ARG A 4 -8.63 5.35 6.88
CA ARG A 4 -7.33 5.47 6.24
C ARG A 4 -6.31 4.63 6.99
N TYR A 5 -5.40 4.07 6.24
CA TYR A 5 -4.34 3.24 6.79
C TYR A 5 -3.02 3.93 6.56
N ASN A 6 -2.20 4.01 7.60
CA ASN A 6 -0.83 4.52 7.40
C ASN A 6 0.01 3.39 6.80
N ILE A 7 1.28 3.71 6.49
CA ILE A 7 2.12 2.74 5.80
C ILE A 7 2.34 1.47 6.63
N THR A 8 2.49 1.63 7.93
CA THR A 8 2.71 0.48 8.82
C THR A 8 1.48 -0.42 8.82
N HIS A 9 0.32 0.18 8.94
CA HIS A 9 -0.93 -0.57 9.00
C HIS A 9 -1.21 -1.23 7.65
N ALA A 10 -0.96 -0.50 6.57
CA ALA A 10 -1.19 -1.04 5.23
C ALA A 10 -0.30 -2.25 4.98
N ALA A 11 0.97 -2.16 5.35
CA ALA A 11 1.89 -3.28 5.17
C ALA A 11 1.42 -4.49 5.97
N LYS A 12 0.94 -4.25 7.17
CA LYS A 12 0.45 -5.32 8.02
C LYS A 12 -0.77 -6.00 7.39
N GLU A 13 -1.68 -5.20 6.86
CA GLU A 13 -2.87 -5.74 6.22
C GLU A 13 -2.52 -6.55 4.98
N LEU A 14 -1.48 -6.16 4.30
CA LEU A 14 -1.04 -6.86 3.10
C LEU A 14 -0.16 -8.07 3.40
N GLY A 15 0.28 -8.21 4.66
CA GLY A 15 1.14 -9.32 5.04
C GLY A 15 2.57 -9.15 4.57
N ILE A 16 3.04 -7.91 4.44
CA ILE A 16 4.38 -7.62 4.00
C ILE A 16 5.04 -6.69 5.01
N THR A 17 6.34 -6.48 4.85
CA THR A 17 7.05 -5.55 5.71
C THR A 17 6.87 -4.14 5.19
N ARG A 18 7.09 -3.18 6.09
CA ARG A 18 7.05 -1.77 5.73
C ARG A 18 8.06 -1.47 4.64
N GLN A 19 9.24 -2.05 4.76
CA GLN A 19 10.30 -1.81 3.79
C GLN A 19 9.88 -2.25 2.40
N THR A 20 9.23 -3.40 2.29
CA THR A 20 8.76 -3.88 1.01
C THR A 20 7.78 -2.90 0.39
N LEU A 21 6.86 -2.39 1.20
CA LEU A 21 5.86 -1.45 0.70
C LEU A 21 6.53 -0.16 0.25
N TYR A 22 7.50 0.34 0.99
CA TYR A 22 8.24 1.53 0.59
C TYR A 22 8.96 1.31 -0.74
N ASN A 23 9.55 0.14 -0.92
CA ASN A 23 10.24 -0.17 -2.17
C ASN A 23 9.27 -0.12 -3.35
N TRP A 24 8.08 -0.65 -3.17
CA TRP A 24 7.06 -0.63 -4.23
C TRP A 24 6.66 0.80 -4.57
N ILE A 25 6.56 1.65 -3.55
CA ILE A 25 6.21 3.05 -3.77
C ILE A 25 7.32 3.76 -4.53
N GLU A 26 8.57 3.50 -4.17
CA GLU A 26 9.70 4.12 -4.85
C GLU A 26 9.80 3.71 -6.30
N LYS A 27 9.45 2.47 -6.59
CA LYS A 27 9.48 2.00 -7.96
C LYS A 27 8.31 2.49 -8.79
N GLY A 28 7.35 3.13 -8.13
CA GLY A 28 6.19 3.64 -8.82
C GLY A 28 5.11 2.60 -9.05
N TRP A 29 5.28 1.42 -8.48
CA TRP A 29 4.28 0.37 -8.62
C TRP A 29 3.04 0.64 -7.77
N VAL A 30 3.24 1.30 -6.64
CA VAL A 30 2.17 1.65 -5.72
C VAL A 30 2.19 3.15 -5.55
N LYS A 31 1.04 3.79 -5.74
CA LYS A 31 0.94 5.25 -5.63
C LYS A 31 -0.07 5.60 -4.56
N PRO A 32 0.38 5.73 -3.32
CA PRO A 32 -0.52 6.07 -2.22
C PRO A 32 -0.96 7.52 -2.29
N LYS A 33 -2.09 7.79 -1.68
CA LYS A 33 -2.50 9.16 -1.45
C LYS A 33 -1.68 9.74 -0.30
N ARG A 34 -1.68 11.03 -0.19
CA ARG A 34 -0.94 11.69 0.88
C ARG A 34 -1.90 12.54 1.70
N ASP A 35 -1.66 12.59 3.00
CA ASP A 35 -2.47 13.43 3.85
C ASP A 35 -1.87 14.83 3.90
N TYR A 36 -2.44 15.69 4.74
CA TYR A 36 -2.02 17.07 4.80
C TYR A 36 -0.57 17.21 5.28
N ARG A 37 -0.02 16.18 5.92
CA ARG A 37 1.38 16.19 6.36
C ARG A 37 2.29 15.51 5.36
N ASN A 38 1.75 15.15 4.19
CA ASN A 38 2.51 14.51 3.13
C ASN A 38 2.95 13.09 3.48
N TYR A 39 2.26 12.45 4.39
CA TYR A 39 2.52 11.05 4.70
C TYR A 39 1.67 10.15 3.81
N PRO A 40 2.20 9.01 3.39
CA PRO A 40 1.41 8.10 2.56
C PRO A 40 0.27 7.50 3.37
N VAL A 41 -0.90 7.50 2.77
CA VAL A 41 -2.08 6.90 3.38
C VAL A 41 -2.77 6.03 2.33
N PHE A 42 -3.45 5.02 2.80
CA PHE A 42 -4.11 4.06 1.93
C PHE A 42 -5.56 3.94 2.33
N THR A 43 -6.43 3.69 1.35
CA THR A 43 -7.81 3.36 1.63
C THR A 43 -7.96 1.85 1.50
N LYS A 44 -9.11 1.36 1.92
CA LYS A 44 -9.39 -0.06 1.79
C LYS A 44 -9.34 -0.49 0.32
N GLU A 45 -9.85 0.36 -0.56
CA GLU A 45 -9.81 0.05 -1.98
C GLU A 45 -8.39 -0.04 -2.50
N ASP A 46 -7.53 0.84 -2.01
CA ASP A 46 -6.12 0.81 -2.39
C ASP A 46 -5.50 -0.52 -2.01
N LEU A 47 -5.79 -0.96 -0.79
CA LEU A 47 -5.24 -2.22 -0.30
C LEU A 47 -5.74 -3.40 -1.12
N LEU A 48 -6.99 -3.37 -1.51
CA LEU A 48 -7.55 -4.43 -2.33
C LEU A 48 -6.89 -4.48 -3.70
N LYS A 49 -6.65 -3.32 -4.29
CA LYS A 49 -5.98 -3.26 -5.58
C LYS A 49 -4.56 -3.77 -5.49
N ILE A 50 -3.85 -3.38 -4.45
CA ILE A 50 -2.48 -3.82 -4.26
C ILE A 50 -2.43 -5.33 -4.05
N ASN A 51 -3.35 -5.84 -3.26
CA ASN A 51 -3.39 -7.26 -2.97
C ASN A 51 -3.64 -8.07 -4.24
N LYS A 52 -4.54 -7.58 -5.08
CA LYS A 52 -4.83 -8.25 -6.35
C LYS A 52 -3.61 -8.22 -7.27
N TRP A 53 -2.97 -7.06 -7.34
CA TRP A 53 -1.80 -6.87 -8.18
C TRP A 53 -0.65 -7.79 -7.76
N ARG A 54 -0.39 -7.90 -6.48
CA ARG A 54 0.74 -8.70 -6.02
C ARG A 54 0.48 -10.19 -6.22
N LYS A 55 -0.76 -10.59 -6.19
CA LYS A 55 -1.08 -11.98 -6.48
C LYS A 55 -0.73 -12.34 -7.90
N GLU A 56 -0.97 -11.43 -8.83
CA GLU A 56 -0.64 -11.65 -10.21
C GLU A 56 0.86 -11.71 -10.41
N LEU A 57 1.59 -10.86 -9.72
CA LEU A 57 3.05 -10.87 -9.81
C LEU A 57 3.64 -12.16 -9.30
N LYS A 58 3.00 -12.74 -8.33
CA LYS A 58 3.53 -13.92 -7.70
C LYS A 58 3.61 -15.10 -8.63
N GLU A 59 2.84 -15.05 -9.67
CA GLU A 59 2.76 -16.18 -10.60
C GLU A 59 3.97 -16.30 -11.49
N ALA A 60 4.82 -15.35 -11.46
CA ALA A 60 6.01 -15.39 -12.31
C ALA A 60 6.82 -16.66 -12.08
#